data_46cd653919bafc5f38799d44d962aeae
#
_entry.id   46cd653919bafc5f38799d44d962aeae
#
_cell.length_a   1.000
_cell.length_b   1.000
_cell.length_c   1.000
_cell.angle_alpha   90.00
_cell.angle_beta   90.00
_cell.angle_gamma   90.00
#
_symmetry.space_group_name_H-M   'P 1'
#
loop_
_entity.id
_entity.type
_entity.pdbx_description
1 polymer ?
#
loop_
_entity_poly.entity_id
_entity_poly.type
_entity_poly.pdbx_seq_one_letter_code
_entity_poly.pdbx_strand_id
1 'polypeptide(L)'
;MKRCNALVNNMLRGVFLLSLLLLSATACVPILQTKPDISPESLFATRSKELVQLDRWKIKGRTMITQGSEAWSVGLRWQEDRGAYQIKLEGPFAQGGVTLDGDEEQVVLTMTTGEKIASTNPEELILEVVGWNLPVSALRDWVRGLPYEQQAIESITYDDEGRITHLVQQGWDIEFLRYMPFDSYSMPAKIFIKHPDLSVRLVISSWNNVK
;
A
#
# COMPACT_ATOMS: atom_id res chain seq x y z
N MET A 1 6.14 11.82 90.52
CA MET A 1 6.08 10.77 89.50
C MET A 1 5.01 11.01 88.36
N LYS A 2 4.02 11.93 88.49
CA LYS A 2 2.95 12.11 87.47
C LYS A 2 3.33 13.01 86.25
N ARG A 3 4.36 13.81 86.37
CA ARG A 3 4.80 14.72 85.25
C ARG A 3 5.67 14.07 84.18
N CYS A 4 6.34 12.97 84.49
CA CYS A 4 7.24 12.28 83.51
C CYS A 4 6.48 11.47 82.52
N ASN A 5 5.34 10.90 82.87
CA ASN A 5 4.51 10.08 81.99
C ASN A 5 3.75 10.89 80.93
N ALA A 6 3.43 12.16 81.22
CA ALA A 6 2.76 13.02 80.23
C ALA A 6 3.67 13.47 79.06
N LEU A 7 4.96 13.72 79.36
CA LEU A 7 5.94 14.09 78.39
C LEU A 7 6.30 12.92 77.42
N VAL A 8 6.43 11.70 77.95
CA VAL A 8 6.71 10.51 77.16
C VAL A 8 5.52 10.17 76.25
N ASN A 9 4.29 10.34 76.76
CA ASN A 9 3.07 10.03 75.98
C ASN A 9 2.86 11.06 74.84
N ASN A 10 3.22 12.34 75.07
CA ASN A 10 3.15 13.36 74.02
C ASN A 10 4.28 13.19 72.96
N MET A 11 5.47 12.76 73.36
CA MET A 11 6.55 12.44 72.42
C MET A 11 6.23 11.23 71.59
N LEU A 12 5.64 10.17 72.17
CA LEU A 12 5.22 8.97 71.42
C LEU A 12 4.10 9.28 70.42
N ARG A 13 3.13 10.16 70.83
CA ARG A 13 2.06 10.62 69.92
C ARG A 13 2.60 11.47 68.75
N GLY A 14 3.62 12.33 69.01
CA GLY A 14 4.25 13.10 67.97
C GLY A 14 5.03 12.26 66.96
N VAL A 15 5.74 11.22 67.42
CA VAL A 15 6.46 10.27 66.57
C VAL A 15 5.50 9.43 65.74
N PHE A 16 4.38 9.00 66.34
CA PHE A 16 3.37 8.21 65.65
C PHE A 16 2.63 9.02 64.56
N LEU A 17 2.33 10.32 64.84
CA LEU A 17 1.72 11.21 63.84
C LEU A 17 2.70 11.56 62.70
N LEU A 18 3.98 11.70 63.03
CA LEU A 18 5.01 11.97 62.00
C LEU A 18 5.28 10.76 61.13
N SER A 19 5.23 9.54 61.65
CA SER A 19 5.36 8.30 60.87
C SER A 19 4.14 8.03 59.99
N LEU A 20 2.94 8.43 60.40
CA LEU A 20 1.72 8.29 59.59
C LEU A 20 1.70 9.28 58.41
N LEU A 21 2.35 10.46 58.59
CA LEU A 21 2.43 11.46 57.52
C LEU A 21 3.45 11.09 56.42
N LEU A 22 4.43 10.27 56.77
CA LEU A 22 5.47 9.80 55.81
C LEU A 22 5.01 8.61 54.94
N LEU A 23 3.94 7.90 55.33
CA LEU A 23 3.39 6.77 54.55
C LEU A 23 2.41 7.22 53.44
N SER A 24 1.99 8.47 53.40
CA SER A 24 1.02 8.97 52.40
C SER A 24 1.65 9.50 51.12
N ALA A 25 2.98 9.41 50.97
CA ALA A 25 3.68 9.81 49.75
C ALA A 25 3.88 8.64 48.76
N THR A 26 2.91 7.73 48.63
CA THR A 26 2.81 6.88 47.47
C THR A 26 2.38 7.75 46.28
N ALA A 27 3.34 8.46 45.69
CA ALA A 27 3.14 9.13 44.44
C ALA A 27 2.66 8.07 43.43
N CYS A 28 1.41 8.20 42.96
CA CYS A 28 0.99 7.53 41.73
C CYS A 28 1.92 8.04 40.61
N VAL A 29 2.96 7.27 40.30
CA VAL A 29 3.70 7.45 39.06
C VAL A 29 2.71 7.10 37.95
N PRO A 30 2.29 8.04 37.11
CA PRO A 30 1.51 7.69 35.94
C PRO A 30 2.38 6.74 35.12
N ILE A 31 1.96 5.49 35.00
CA ILE A 31 2.52 4.58 34.01
C ILE A 31 2.16 5.23 32.68
N LEU A 32 3.09 5.99 32.10
CA LEU A 32 3.01 6.31 30.68
C LEU A 32 2.99 4.95 29.97
N GLN A 33 1.80 4.51 29.60
CA GLN A 33 1.65 3.44 28.62
C GLN A 33 2.19 4.03 27.31
N THR A 34 3.50 3.87 27.06
CA THR A 34 4.05 4.00 25.74
C THR A 34 3.31 2.98 24.89
N LYS A 35 2.39 3.47 24.04
CA LYS A 35 1.84 2.67 22.95
C LYS A 35 3.02 1.98 22.29
N PRO A 36 3.01 0.64 22.13
CA PRO A 36 4.12 -0.03 21.48
C PRO A 36 4.36 0.67 20.15
N ASP A 37 5.57 1.16 19.96
CA ASP A 37 6.00 1.84 18.73
C ASP A 37 6.13 0.74 17.66
N ILE A 38 5.00 0.45 17.01
CA ILE A 38 4.96 -0.54 15.93
C ILE A 38 5.56 0.14 14.72
N SER A 39 6.71 -0.35 14.27
CA SER A 39 7.38 0.24 13.12
C SER A 39 6.53 0.16 11.84
N PRO A 40 6.67 1.12 10.92
CA PRO A 40 6.00 1.09 9.62
C PRO A 40 6.24 -0.22 8.84
N GLU A 41 7.43 -0.80 8.94
CA GLU A 41 7.76 -2.09 8.31
C GLU A 41 6.92 -3.24 8.91
N SER A 42 6.70 -3.23 10.22
CA SER A 42 5.88 -4.23 10.90
C SER A 42 4.39 -4.10 10.52
N LEU A 43 3.91 -2.86 10.38
CA LEU A 43 2.57 -2.58 9.87
C LEU A 43 2.42 -3.04 8.42
N PHE A 44 3.43 -2.75 7.57
CA PHE A 44 3.45 -3.24 6.20
C PHE A 44 3.45 -4.78 6.14
N ALA A 45 4.24 -5.46 6.96
CA ALA A 45 4.29 -6.92 6.99
C ALA A 45 2.93 -7.56 7.35
N THR A 46 2.13 -6.90 8.18
CA THR A 46 0.77 -7.32 8.50
C THR A 46 -0.17 -7.05 7.32
N ARG A 47 -0.13 -5.83 6.80
CA ARG A 47 -0.94 -5.38 5.67
C ARG A 47 -0.70 -6.22 4.41
N SER A 48 0.54 -6.52 4.08
CA SER A 48 0.90 -7.27 2.87
C SER A 48 0.30 -8.67 2.87
N LYS A 49 0.25 -9.36 4.03
CA LYS A 49 -0.40 -10.67 4.17
C LYS A 49 -1.89 -10.64 3.82
N GLU A 50 -2.56 -9.55 4.17
CA GLU A 50 -3.98 -9.36 3.84
C GLU A 50 -4.16 -9.02 2.36
N LEU A 51 -3.33 -8.11 1.82
CA LEU A 51 -3.43 -7.69 0.42
C LEU A 51 -3.09 -8.79 -0.58
N VAL A 52 -2.18 -9.72 -0.24
CA VAL A 52 -1.89 -10.90 -1.08
C VAL A 52 -3.14 -11.77 -1.26
N GLN A 53 -4.01 -11.84 -0.24
CA GLN A 53 -5.28 -12.60 -0.32
C GLN A 53 -6.37 -11.88 -1.14
N LEU A 54 -6.15 -10.62 -1.51
CA LEU A 54 -7.08 -9.86 -2.33
C LEU A 54 -6.89 -10.24 -3.81
N ASP A 55 -7.55 -11.30 -4.23
CA ASP A 55 -7.45 -11.89 -5.56
C ASP A 55 -8.62 -11.52 -6.49
N ARG A 56 -9.62 -10.76 -5.98
CA ARG A 56 -10.82 -10.34 -6.73
C ARG A 56 -11.10 -8.86 -6.54
N TRP A 57 -10.75 -8.07 -7.53
CA TRP A 57 -10.95 -6.63 -7.49
C TRP A 57 -11.08 -6.05 -8.90
N LYS A 58 -11.64 -4.85 -8.96
CA LYS A 58 -11.66 -4.05 -10.19
C LYS A 58 -11.41 -2.58 -9.88
N ILE A 59 -10.70 -1.95 -10.78
CA ILE A 59 -10.45 -0.52 -10.72
C ILE A 59 -10.95 0.19 -11.97
N LYS A 60 -11.30 1.47 -11.78
CA LYS A 60 -11.50 2.43 -12.87
C LYS A 60 -10.60 3.62 -12.62
N GLY A 61 -10.11 4.20 -13.69
CA GLY A 61 -9.23 5.35 -13.57
C GLY A 61 -8.82 5.91 -14.93
N ARG A 62 -7.74 6.66 -14.90
CA ARG A 62 -7.06 7.19 -16.08
C ARG A 62 -5.57 6.92 -15.93
N THR A 63 -4.94 6.62 -17.03
CA THR A 63 -3.49 6.52 -17.09
C THR A 63 -2.94 7.45 -18.16
N MET A 64 -1.76 8.01 -17.88
CA MET A 64 -0.92 8.68 -18.87
C MET A 64 0.35 7.86 -19.01
N ILE A 65 0.63 7.44 -20.22
CA ILE A 65 1.85 6.69 -20.57
C ILE A 65 2.69 7.63 -21.44
N THR A 66 3.96 7.78 -21.08
CA THR A 66 4.89 8.66 -21.80
C THR A 66 6.13 7.87 -22.21
N GLN A 67 6.49 7.91 -23.49
CA GLN A 67 7.67 7.27 -24.03
C GLN A 67 8.39 8.26 -24.97
N GLY A 68 9.58 8.66 -24.60
CA GLY A 68 10.29 9.70 -25.32
C GLY A 68 9.49 11.02 -25.36
N SER A 69 9.16 11.50 -26.57
CA SER A 69 8.33 12.70 -26.79
C SER A 69 6.83 12.42 -26.90
N GLU A 70 6.43 11.17 -26.92
CA GLU A 70 5.04 10.78 -27.10
C GLU A 70 4.34 10.57 -25.76
N ALA A 71 3.06 10.96 -25.66
CA ALA A 71 2.25 10.79 -24.47
C ALA A 71 0.82 10.42 -24.82
N TRP A 72 0.30 9.39 -24.19
CA TRP A 72 -1.07 8.89 -24.36
C TRP A 72 -1.84 8.99 -23.03
N SER A 73 -2.95 9.70 -23.06
CA SER A 73 -3.87 9.79 -21.91
C SER A 73 -5.12 8.98 -22.22
N VAL A 74 -5.31 7.88 -21.52
CA VAL A 74 -6.37 6.90 -21.79
C VAL A 74 -7.16 6.56 -20.52
N GLY A 75 -8.42 6.18 -20.69
CA GLY A 75 -9.21 5.57 -19.64
C GLY A 75 -8.68 4.17 -19.31
N LEU A 76 -8.72 3.80 -18.02
CA LEU A 76 -8.32 2.49 -17.55
C LEU A 76 -9.52 1.81 -16.88
N ARG A 77 -9.77 0.56 -17.28
CA ARG A 77 -10.54 -0.41 -16.50
C ARG A 77 -9.70 -1.66 -16.34
N TRP A 78 -9.54 -2.11 -15.11
CA TRP A 78 -8.80 -3.32 -14.81
C TRP A 78 -9.58 -4.15 -13.83
N GLN A 79 -9.73 -5.43 -14.13
CA GLN A 79 -10.36 -6.42 -13.28
C GLN A 79 -9.42 -7.60 -13.10
N GLU A 80 -9.37 -8.10 -11.86
CA GLU A 80 -8.71 -9.36 -11.48
C GLU A 80 -9.76 -10.29 -10.87
N ASP A 81 -9.72 -11.55 -11.22
CA ASP A 81 -10.56 -12.62 -10.65
C ASP A 81 -9.73 -13.90 -10.54
N ARG A 82 -9.09 -14.12 -9.38
CA ARG A 82 -8.36 -15.37 -9.08
C ARG A 82 -7.33 -15.77 -10.14
N GLY A 83 -6.44 -14.87 -10.49
CA GLY A 83 -5.39 -15.09 -11.47
C GLY A 83 -5.76 -14.67 -12.89
N ALA A 84 -7.03 -14.78 -13.29
CA ALA A 84 -7.49 -14.22 -14.55
C ALA A 84 -7.63 -12.70 -14.45
N TYR A 85 -7.23 -11.97 -15.49
CA TYR A 85 -7.32 -10.51 -15.52
C TYR A 85 -7.79 -9.98 -16.86
N GLN A 86 -8.41 -8.80 -16.82
CA GLN A 86 -8.73 -8.00 -17.99
C GLN A 86 -8.28 -6.56 -17.74
N ILE A 87 -7.40 -6.05 -18.60
CA ILE A 87 -6.95 -4.67 -18.62
C ILE A 87 -7.45 -4.01 -19.90
N LYS A 88 -8.29 -2.98 -19.76
CA LYS A 88 -8.85 -2.24 -20.87
C LYS A 88 -8.38 -0.80 -20.86
N LEU A 89 -7.68 -0.41 -21.90
CA LEU A 89 -7.26 0.97 -22.16
C LEU A 89 -8.15 1.56 -23.25
N GLU A 90 -8.77 2.69 -22.96
CA GLU A 90 -9.73 3.34 -23.85
C GLU A 90 -9.24 4.75 -24.18
N GLY A 91 -9.01 5.02 -25.47
CA GLY A 91 -8.66 6.34 -25.98
C GLY A 91 -9.79 7.37 -25.79
N PRO A 92 -9.51 8.66 -25.96
CA PRO A 92 -10.53 9.70 -25.90
C PRO A 92 -11.60 9.45 -26.98
N PHE A 93 -12.88 9.67 -26.61
CA PHE A 93 -14.05 9.50 -27.50
C PHE A 93 -14.23 8.09 -28.08
N ALA A 94 -13.77 7.05 -27.39
CA ALA A 94 -13.79 5.66 -27.84
C ALA A 94 -13.04 5.41 -29.17
N GLN A 95 -12.16 6.32 -29.55
CA GLN A 95 -11.29 6.15 -30.70
C GLN A 95 -9.95 5.53 -30.28
N GLY A 96 -9.77 4.29 -30.68
CA GLY A 96 -8.59 3.53 -30.32
C GLY A 96 -8.66 2.98 -28.88
N GLY A 97 -7.95 1.90 -28.66
CA GLY A 97 -7.82 1.24 -27.38
C GLY A 97 -7.41 -0.21 -27.56
N VAL A 98 -7.04 -0.82 -26.46
CA VAL A 98 -6.68 -2.24 -26.42
C VAL A 98 -7.32 -2.88 -25.20
N THR A 99 -7.62 -4.17 -25.32
CA THR A 99 -8.00 -5.02 -24.20
C THR A 99 -6.98 -6.14 -24.10
N LEU A 100 -6.42 -6.31 -22.92
CA LEU A 100 -5.54 -7.40 -22.57
C LEU A 100 -6.30 -8.34 -21.62
N ASP A 101 -6.63 -9.52 -22.09
CA ASP A 101 -7.23 -10.59 -21.31
C ASP A 101 -6.16 -11.65 -21.07
N GLY A 102 -5.92 -12.03 -19.81
CA GLY A 102 -4.91 -13.03 -19.48
C GLY A 102 -5.25 -13.85 -18.26
N ASP A 103 -4.57 -14.98 -18.13
CA ASP A 103 -4.56 -15.88 -17.00
C ASP A 103 -3.16 -16.46 -16.77
N GLU A 104 -3.03 -17.59 -16.08
CA GLU A 104 -1.75 -18.24 -15.81
C GLU A 104 -1.15 -18.93 -17.05
N GLU A 105 -1.94 -19.23 -18.08
CA GLU A 105 -1.54 -20.02 -19.23
C GLU A 105 -1.29 -19.17 -20.47
N GLN A 106 -2.13 -18.13 -20.67
CA GLN A 106 -2.09 -17.31 -21.88
C GLN A 106 -2.54 -15.87 -21.66
N VAL A 107 -2.18 -15.04 -22.60
CA VAL A 107 -2.63 -13.67 -22.71
C VAL A 107 -3.07 -13.38 -24.13
N VAL A 108 -4.17 -12.64 -24.28
CA VAL A 108 -4.73 -12.22 -25.58
C VAL A 108 -4.88 -10.71 -25.59
N LEU A 109 -4.24 -10.04 -26.51
CA LEU A 109 -4.45 -8.62 -26.80
C LEU A 109 -5.47 -8.49 -27.93
N THR A 110 -6.53 -7.74 -27.67
CA THR A 110 -7.57 -7.41 -28.65
C THR A 110 -7.50 -5.93 -29.00
N MET A 111 -7.29 -5.63 -30.28
CA MET A 111 -7.31 -4.26 -30.81
C MET A 111 -8.75 -3.78 -31.03
N THR A 112 -8.96 -2.48 -31.14
CA THR A 112 -10.29 -1.90 -31.49
C THR A 112 -10.80 -2.34 -32.86
N THR A 113 -9.92 -2.75 -33.77
CA THR A 113 -10.26 -3.35 -35.07
C THR A 113 -10.91 -4.72 -34.95
N GLY A 114 -10.83 -5.35 -33.74
CA GLY A 114 -11.25 -6.74 -33.52
C GLY A 114 -10.12 -7.75 -33.76
N GLU A 115 -8.97 -7.33 -34.19
CA GLU A 115 -7.77 -8.19 -34.31
C GLU A 115 -7.36 -8.71 -32.93
N LYS A 116 -6.98 -9.99 -32.88
CA LYS A 116 -6.55 -10.66 -31.65
C LYS A 116 -5.18 -11.29 -31.86
N ILE A 117 -4.29 -11.04 -30.92
CA ILE A 117 -2.94 -11.60 -30.90
C ILE A 117 -2.78 -12.30 -29.53
N ALA A 118 -2.36 -13.55 -29.54
CA ALA A 118 -2.16 -14.35 -28.34
C ALA A 118 -0.68 -14.63 -28.09
N SER A 119 -0.31 -14.69 -26.82
CA SER A 119 1.03 -15.07 -26.36
C SER A 119 0.92 -15.78 -25.00
N THR A 120 2.01 -16.38 -24.56
CA THR A 120 2.16 -16.86 -23.16
C THR A 120 2.86 -15.85 -22.26
N ASN A 121 3.39 -14.76 -22.84
CA ASN A 121 4.15 -13.73 -22.14
C ASN A 121 3.51 -12.35 -22.38
N PRO A 122 2.89 -11.73 -21.36
CA PRO A 122 2.23 -10.44 -21.52
C PRO A 122 3.21 -9.29 -21.81
N GLU A 123 4.42 -9.33 -21.27
CA GLU A 123 5.45 -8.31 -21.48
C GLU A 123 5.90 -8.28 -22.92
N GLU A 124 6.20 -9.47 -23.50
CA GLU A 124 6.59 -9.61 -24.91
C GLU A 124 5.47 -9.16 -25.84
N LEU A 125 4.23 -9.56 -25.54
CA LEU A 125 3.07 -9.18 -26.34
C LEU A 125 2.86 -7.67 -26.37
N ILE A 126 2.93 -7.01 -25.22
CA ILE A 126 2.80 -5.55 -25.16
C ILE A 126 3.95 -4.83 -25.86
N LEU A 127 5.17 -5.34 -25.70
CA LEU A 127 6.34 -4.77 -26.38
C LEU A 127 6.21 -4.90 -27.91
N GLU A 128 5.83 -6.08 -28.40
CA GLU A 128 5.73 -6.36 -29.84
C GLU A 128 4.60 -5.57 -30.50
N VAL A 129 3.43 -5.50 -29.88
CA VAL A 129 2.22 -4.95 -30.52
C VAL A 129 2.07 -3.45 -30.25
N VAL A 130 2.41 -2.99 -29.06
CA VAL A 130 2.20 -1.60 -28.62
C VAL A 130 3.51 -0.82 -28.54
N GLY A 131 4.65 -1.50 -28.48
CA GLY A 131 5.97 -0.89 -28.38
C GLY A 131 6.36 -0.45 -26.98
N TRP A 132 5.61 -0.85 -25.93
CA TRP A 132 5.88 -0.48 -24.55
C TRP A 132 6.59 -1.61 -23.80
N ASN A 133 7.78 -1.31 -23.27
CA ASN A 133 8.46 -2.21 -22.34
C ASN A 133 7.85 -2.07 -20.94
N LEU A 134 6.66 -2.63 -20.73
CA LEU A 134 5.87 -2.48 -19.51
C LEU A 134 5.77 -3.81 -18.75
N PRO A 135 6.19 -3.90 -17.48
CA PRO A 135 6.16 -5.11 -16.69
C PRO A 135 4.74 -5.39 -16.18
N VAL A 136 3.88 -5.94 -17.02
CA VAL A 136 2.45 -6.19 -16.72
C VAL A 136 2.29 -7.04 -15.46
N SER A 137 3.12 -8.08 -15.32
CA SER A 137 3.11 -8.98 -14.15
C SER A 137 3.42 -8.22 -12.85
N ALA A 138 4.44 -7.38 -12.85
CA ALA A 138 4.78 -6.56 -11.67
C ALA A 138 3.74 -5.47 -11.39
N LEU A 139 3.15 -4.88 -12.42
CA LEU A 139 2.08 -3.90 -12.26
C LEU A 139 0.87 -4.45 -11.49
N ARG A 140 0.57 -5.74 -11.61
CA ARG A 140 -0.52 -6.39 -10.87
C ARG A 140 -0.31 -6.34 -9.35
N ASP A 141 0.94 -6.36 -8.89
CA ASP A 141 1.29 -6.19 -7.48
C ASP A 141 1.42 -4.72 -7.11
N TRP A 142 2.13 -3.93 -7.91
CA TRP A 142 2.35 -2.52 -7.61
C TRP A 142 1.04 -1.73 -7.51
N VAL A 143 0.05 -2.02 -8.35
CA VAL A 143 -1.25 -1.34 -8.29
C VAL A 143 -1.97 -1.58 -6.96
N ARG A 144 -1.73 -2.71 -6.29
CA ARG A 144 -2.25 -3.06 -4.96
C ARG A 144 -1.42 -2.47 -3.81
N GLY A 145 -0.27 -1.86 -4.10
CA GLY A 145 0.67 -1.38 -3.09
C GLY A 145 1.51 -2.50 -2.48
N LEU A 146 1.85 -3.50 -3.30
CA LEU A 146 2.73 -4.61 -2.98
C LEU A 146 3.97 -4.59 -3.87
N PRO A 147 5.15 -4.99 -3.39
CA PRO A 147 6.27 -5.32 -4.24
C PRO A 147 5.96 -6.59 -5.06
N TYR A 148 6.54 -6.68 -6.25
CA TYR A 148 6.49 -7.90 -7.04
C TYR A 148 7.38 -8.97 -6.42
N GLU A 149 6.79 -10.08 -6.00
CA GLU A 149 7.47 -11.09 -5.16
C GLU A 149 8.65 -11.77 -5.86
N GLN A 150 8.58 -11.93 -7.19
CA GLN A 150 9.60 -12.64 -7.96
C GLN A 150 10.90 -11.84 -8.19
N GLN A 151 10.98 -10.61 -7.69
CA GLN A 151 12.11 -9.72 -7.92
C GLN A 151 12.61 -9.08 -6.63
N ALA A 152 13.92 -8.87 -6.56
CA ALA A 152 14.52 -8.21 -5.41
C ALA A 152 14.06 -6.76 -5.28
N ILE A 153 13.86 -6.32 -4.04
CA ILE A 153 13.57 -4.92 -3.70
C ILE A 153 14.93 -4.21 -3.55
N GLU A 154 15.14 -3.15 -4.32
CA GLU A 154 16.34 -2.30 -4.24
C GLU A 154 16.18 -1.24 -3.14
N SER A 155 14.99 -0.65 -3.04
CA SER A 155 14.64 0.32 -2.00
C SER A 155 13.14 0.32 -1.76
N ILE A 156 12.73 0.52 -0.50
CA ILE A 156 11.33 0.66 -0.12
C ILE A 156 11.20 1.60 1.08
N THR A 157 10.19 2.46 1.06
CA THR A 157 9.83 3.33 2.18
C THR A 157 8.34 3.28 2.45
N TYR A 158 7.97 3.56 3.69
CA TYR A 158 6.60 3.47 4.17
C TYR A 158 6.18 4.76 4.86
N ASP A 159 4.88 4.99 4.96
CA ASP A 159 4.31 5.98 5.86
C ASP A 159 4.02 5.37 7.26
N ASP A 160 3.54 6.21 8.17
CA ASP A 160 3.23 5.81 9.56
C ASP A 160 2.11 4.76 9.65
N GLU A 161 1.38 4.49 8.56
CA GLU A 161 0.34 3.47 8.48
C GLU A 161 0.84 2.17 7.81
N GLY A 162 2.14 2.08 7.52
CA GLY A 162 2.75 0.94 6.85
C GLY A 162 2.35 0.79 5.39
N ARG A 163 1.96 1.88 4.72
CA ARG A 163 1.72 1.87 3.26
C ARG A 163 3.00 2.26 2.54
N ILE A 164 3.27 1.62 1.42
CA ILE A 164 4.44 1.98 0.61
C ILE A 164 4.28 3.42 0.10
N THR A 165 5.28 4.26 0.30
CA THR A 165 5.36 5.60 -0.29
C THR A 165 6.28 5.63 -1.50
N HIS A 166 7.33 4.81 -1.48
CA HIS A 166 8.28 4.69 -2.57
C HIS A 166 8.83 3.26 -2.63
N LEU A 167 8.99 2.74 -3.85
CA LEU A 167 9.54 1.42 -4.13
C LEU A 167 10.45 1.51 -5.36
N VAL A 168 11.65 0.97 -5.25
CA VAL A 168 12.54 0.75 -6.41
C VAL A 168 12.70 -0.76 -6.61
N GLN A 169 12.34 -1.23 -7.79
CA GLN A 169 12.34 -2.65 -8.13
C GLN A 169 12.56 -2.84 -9.64
N GLN A 170 13.51 -3.66 -10.04
CA GLN A 170 13.84 -3.92 -11.45
C GLN A 170 14.22 -2.66 -12.25
N GLY A 171 14.85 -1.67 -11.61
CA GLY A 171 15.13 -0.38 -12.25
C GLY A 171 13.91 0.51 -12.45
N TRP A 172 12.73 0.09 -12.00
CA TRP A 172 11.53 0.91 -11.91
C TRP A 172 11.51 1.67 -10.60
N ASP A 173 11.21 2.96 -10.69
CA ASP A 173 10.99 3.88 -9.59
C ASP A 173 9.48 4.13 -9.45
N ILE A 174 8.88 3.70 -8.34
CA ILE A 174 7.44 3.73 -8.11
C ILE A 174 7.12 4.60 -6.91
N GLU A 175 6.42 5.72 -7.14
CA GLU A 175 5.94 6.63 -6.11
C GLU A 175 4.44 6.44 -5.87
N PHE A 176 4.04 6.16 -4.63
CA PHE A 176 2.65 6.04 -4.21
C PHE A 176 2.20 7.37 -3.59
N LEU A 177 1.62 8.23 -4.40
CA LEU A 177 1.33 9.62 -4.05
C LEU A 177 0.04 9.81 -3.26
N ARG A 178 -0.89 8.87 -3.35
CA ARG A 178 -2.18 8.91 -2.65
C ARG A 178 -2.78 7.53 -2.50
N TYR A 179 -3.46 7.34 -1.37
CA TYR A 179 -4.28 6.18 -1.07
C TYR A 179 -5.75 6.57 -0.92
N MET A 180 -6.66 5.60 -1.02
CA MET A 180 -8.10 5.77 -0.84
C MET A 180 -8.70 4.54 -0.16
N PRO A 181 -9.80 4.67 0.60
CA PRO A 181 -10.45 3.54 1.24
C PRO A 181 -11.08 2.60 0.21
N PHE A 182 -11.00 1.31 0.49
CA PHE A 182 -11.68 0.22 -0.22
C PHE A 182 -11.96 -0.90 0.77
N ASP A 183 -13.22 -1.12 1.15
CA ASP A 183 -13.62 -2.01 2.24
C ASP A 183 -12.81 -1.72 3.52
N SER A 184 -12.10 -2.73 4.06
CA SER A 184 -11.19 -2.58 5.20
C SER A 184 -9.78 -2.11 4.81
N TYR A 185 -9.50 -1.94 3.53
CA TYR A 185 -8.18 -1.61 3.02
C TYR A 185 -8.04 -0.11 2.70
N SER A 186 -6.80 0.35 2.69
CA SER A 186 -6.41 1.63 2.13
C SER A 186 -5.60 1.36 0.85
N MET A 187 -6.20 1.49 -0.32
CA MET A 187 -5.60 1.10 -1.61
C MET A 187 -4.97 2.28 -2.33
N PRO A 188 -3.93 2.07 -3.15
CA PRO A 188 -3.36 3.14 -3.95
C PRO A 188 -4.40 3.82 -4.83
N ALA A 189 -4.33 5.15 -4.90
CA ALA A 189 -5.23 5.98 -5.71
C ALA A 189 -4.47 6.84 -6.73
N LYS A 190 -3.19 7.10 -6.49
CA LYS A 190 -2.33 7.79 -7.44
C LYS A 190 -0.92 7.23 -7.35
N ILE A 191 -0.46 6.66 -8.45
CA ILE A 191 0.86 6.02 -8.57
C ILE A 191 1.59 6.68 -9.72
N PHE A 192 2.88 6.91 -9.54
CA PHE A 192 3.77 7.33 -10.61
C PHE A 192 4.89 6.30 -10.74
N ILE A 193 5.02 5.71 -11.91
CA ILE A 193 5.92 4.59 -12.21
C ILE A 193 6.86 5.06 -13.31
N LYS A 194 8.16 5.03 -13.07
CA LYS A 194 9.19 5.55 -13.96
C LYS A 194 10.23 4.49 -14.28
N HIS A 195 10.62 4.48 -15.53
CA HIS A 195 11.80 3.81 -16.06
C HIS A 195 12.50 4.78 -17.01
N PRO A 196 13.79 4.66 -17.34
CA PRO A 196 14.47 5.59 -18.24
C PRO A 196 13.73 5.88 -19.54
N ASP A 197 13.10 4.87 -20.16
CA ASP A 197 12.45 4.98 -21.45
C ASP A 197 10.93 5.14 -21.40
N LEU A 198 10.30 4.89 -20.24
CA LEU A 198 8.85 4.85 -20.09
C LEU A 198 8.42 5.39 -18.74
N SER A 199 7.37 6.19 -18.73
CA SER A 199 6.69 6.53 -17.47
C SER A 199 5.18 6.33 -17.55
N VAL A 200 4.61 5.89 -16.43
CA VAL A 200 3.18 5.65 -16.29
C VAL A 200 2.67 6.44 -15.08
N ARG A 201 1.70 7.31 -15.30
CA ARG A 201 0.99 8.00 -14.24
C ARG A 201 -0.42 7.45 -14.16
N LEU A 202 -0.71 6.74 -13.08
CA LEU A 202 -1.99 6.11 -12.84
C LEU A 202 -2.79 6.90 -11.80
N VAL A 203 -4.03 7.27 -12.15
CA VAL A 203 -5.00 7.89 -11.23
C VAL A 203 -6.23 6.99 -11.17
N ILE A 204 -6.39 6.30 -10.05
CA ILE A 204 -7.52 5.41 -9.78
C ILE A 204 -8.63 6.24 -9.15
N SER A 205 -9.81 6.19 -9.73
CA SER A 205 -11.01 6.88 -9.26
C SER A 205 -11.91 6.01 -8.39
N SER A 206 -11.83 4.69 -8.56
CA SER A 206 -12.58 3.74 -7.72
C SER A 206 -11.93 2.37 -7.69
N TRP A 207 -12.01 1.74 -6.51
CA TRP A 207 -11.82 0.31 -6.27
C TRP A 207 -13.18 -0.32 -6.00
N ASN A 208 -13.42 -1.54 -6.49
CA ASN A 208 -14.67 -2.26 -6.29
C ASN A 208 -14.42 -3.76 -6.27
N ASN A 209 -15.31 -4.52 -5.61
CA ASN A 209 -15.29 -5.97 -5.65
C ASN A 209 -15.77 -6.49 -7.02
N VAL A 210 -15.22 -7.60 -7.45
CA VAL A 210 -15.77 -8.42 -8.54
C VAL A 210 -16.95 -9.20 -7.98
N LYS A 211 -18.12 -9.02 -8.56
CA LYS A 211 -19.34 -9.74 -8.19
C LYS A 211 -19.38 -11.10 -8.86
#